data_e0893935b7307f7fc01c97c9471a42bf
#
_entry.id   e0893935b7307f7fc01c97c9471a42bf
#
_cell.length_a   1.000
_cell.length_b   1.000
_cell.length_c   1.000
_cell.angle_alpha   90.00
_cell.angle_beta   90.00
_cell.angle_gamma   90.00
#
_symmetry.space_group_name_H-M   'P 1'
#
loop_
_entity.id
_entity.type
_entity.pdbx_description
1 polymer ?
#
loop_
_entity_poly.entity_id
_entity_poly.type
_entity_poly.pdbx_seq_one_letter_code
_entity_poly.pdbx_strand_id
1 'polypeptide(L)'
;MTKELFGTDGIRGIPGTYPLDDATLYGVARALGKYLLEIDPKPRVLIGMDTRESGPHVAGQLAAGLADDGVAFLSAGVITTPGVACLVRQKKFSAGIVISASHNPFHDNGVKLFAGTGMKFPDDVEEHLETEIHKHKGRETAPHGVPVPADLSLDEEYLEYLRGRAIPGANLKGLKLVLDCANGAASLLGPALFRSLGAEVIAIHNQPNGRNINDCCGSLHPEKLREKVLETRAALGVAFLSAGVITTPGVACLVRQKKFSAGMVISASHNPFMTMASSCLLERG
;
A
#
# COMPACT_ATOMS: atom_id res chain seq x y z
N MET A 1 -24.83 13.05 1.48
CA MET A 1 -24.58 12.74 2.91
C MET A 1 -23.09 12.90 3.17
N THR A 2 -22.66 13.35 4.32
CA THR A 2 -21.23 13.39 4.67
C THR A 2 -20.78 11.96 4.92
N LYS A 3 -19.67 11.52 4.28
CA LYS A 3 -19.07 10.21 4.50
C LYS A 3 -18.65 10.07 5.97
N GLU A 4 -19.06 8.99 6.63
CA GLU A 4 -18.70 8.68 8.02
C GLU A 4 -17.61 7.62 8.12
N LEU A 5 -17.62 6.63 7.21
CA LEU A 5 -16.67 5.52 7.18
C LEU A 5 -15.46 5.81 6.28
N PHE A 6 -15.73 6.21 5.02
CA PHE A 6 -14.68 6.49 4.06
C PHE A 6 -14.14 7.91 4.22
N GLY A 7 -13.00 8.02 4.89
CA GLY A 7 -12.21 9.26 4.88
C GLY A 7 -11.51 9.50 3.55
N THR A 8 -10.62 10.50 3.49
CA THR A 8 -9.83 10.84 2.28
C THR A 8 -9.07 9.63 1.72
N ASP A 9 -8.66 8.71 2.58
CA ASP A 9 -7.72 7.61 2.29
C ASP A 9 -8.27 6.24 2.68
N GLY A 10 -9.59 6.05 2.61
CA GLY A 10 -10.27 4.82 3.00
C GLY A 10 -10.73 4.80 4.45
N ILE A 11 -11.05 3.63 4.96
CA ILE A 11 -11.50 3.40 6.33
C ILE A 11 -10.27 3.19 7.21
N ARG A 12 -10.17 3.86 8.37
CA ARG A 12 -9.07 3.70 9.33
C ARG A 12 -9.58 3.56 10.75
N GLY A 13 -8.84 2.79 11.56
CA GLY A 13 -9.15 2.60 12.97
C GLY A 13 -8.24 1.56 13.64
N ILE A 14 -8.64 1.16 14.84
CA ILE A 14 -7.99 0.07 15.57
C ILE A 14 -8.74 -1.23 15.26
N PRO A 15 -8.10 -2.26 14.70
CA PRO A 15 -8.72 -3.55 14.42
C PRO A 15 -9.42 -4.15 15.65
N GLY A 16 -10.60 -4.71 15.44
CA GLY A 16 -11.47 -5.22 16.51
C GLY A 16 -12.39 -4.17 17.15
N THR A 17 -12.24 -2.89 16.75
CA THR A 17 -13.14 -1.80 17.16
C THR A 17 -13.70 -1.10 15.93
N TYR A 18 -14.92 -0.54 16.05
CA TYR A 18 -15.52 0.23 14.96
C TYR A 18 -14.59 1.38 14.53
N PRO A 19 -14.36 1.60 13.23
CA PRO A 19 -14.99 0.94 12.07
C PRO A 19 -14.22 -0.28 11.50
N LEU A 20 -13.25 -0.85 12.21
CA LEU A 20 -12.51 -2.04 11.81
C LEU A 20 -12.85 -3.27 12.69
N ASP A 21 -14.08 -3.32 13.22
CA ASP A 21 -14.65 -4.53 13.80
C ASP A 21 -15.06 -5.54 12.71
N ASP A 22 -15.20 -6.81 13.10
CA ASP A 22 -15.45 -7.91 12.17
C ASP A 22 -16.75 -7.72 11.36
N ALA A 23 -17.82 -7.23 11.99
CA ALA A 23 -19.09 -7.01 11.33
C ALA A 23 -18.99 -5.91 10.27
N THR A 24 -18.30 -4.81 10.58
CA THR A 24 -18.10 -3.71 9.63
C THR A 24 -17.20 -4.15 8.47
N LEU A 25 -16.09 -4.85 8.74
CA LEU A 25 -15.19 -5.38 7.68
C LEU A 25 -15.93 -6.34 6.75
N TYR A 26 -16.70 -7.27 7.30
CA TYR A 26 -17.54 -8.17 6.53
C TYR A 26 -18.56 -7.40 5.68
N GLY A 27 -19.25 -6.41 6.28
CA GLY A 27 -20.20 -5.53 5.57
C GLY A 27 -19.56 -4.74 4.42
N VAL A 28 -18.36 -4.23 4.61
CA VAL A 28 -17.57 -3.56 3.54
C VAL A 28 -17.37 -4.49 2.34
N ALA A 29 -16.95 -5.74 2.62
CA ALA A 29 -16.71 -6.72 1.56
C ALA A 29 -17.98 -7.14 0.84
N ARG A 30 -19.10 -7.32 1.58
CA ARG A 30 -20.42 -7.60 1.01
C ARG A 30 -20.95 -6.47 0.12
N ALA A 31 -20.81 -5.21 0.59
CA ALA A 31 -21.20 -4.05 -0.21
C ALA A 31 -20.37 -3.97 -1.52
N LEU A 32 -19.04 -4.15 -1.40
CA LEU A 32 -18.17 -4.21 -2.56
C LEU A 32 -18.54 -5.35 -3.51
N GLY A 33 -18.76 -6.56 -2.99
CA GLY A 33 -19.11 -7.74 -3.76
C GLY A 33 -20.39 -7.53 -4.58
N LYS A 34 -21.45 -7.03 -3.96
CA LYS A 34 -22.72 -6.70 -4.62
C LYS A 34 -22.55 -5.67 -5.72
N TYR A 35 -21.84 -4.57 -5.42
CA TYR A 35 -21.55 -3.54 -6.41
C TYR A 35 -20.78 -4.09 -7.62
N LEU A 36 -19.78 -4.94 -7.37
CA LEU A 36 -18.99 -5.53 -8.46
C LEU A 36 -19.80 -6.47 -9.33
N LEU A 37 -20.73 -7.25 -8.75
CA LEU A 37 -21.62 -8.15 -9.50
C LEU A 37 -22.62 -7.42 -10.40
N GLU A 38 -22.92 -6.15 -10.11
CA GLU A 38 -23.75 -5.32 -10.99
C GLU A 38 -23.02 -4.91 -12.28
N ILE A 39 -21.69 -4.77 -12.22
CA ILE A 39 -20.87 -4.26 -13.35
C ILE A 39 -20.01 -5.33 -14.02
N ASP A 40 -19.79 -6.46 -13.38
CA ASP A 40 -18.97 -7.58 -13.87
C ASP A 40 -19.63 -8.91 -13.46
N PRO A 41 -20.00 -9.77 -14.42
CA PRO A 41 -20.64 -11.06 -14.10
C PRO A 41 -19.72 -12.08 -13.41
N LYS A 42 -18.42 -11.88 -13.44
CA LYS A 42 -17.41 -12.74 -12.80
C LYS A 42 -16.30 -11.91 -12.12
N PRO A 43 -16.65 -11.12 -11.12
CA PRO A 43 -15.69 -10.22 -10.52
C PRO A 43 -14.59 -10.96 -9.77
N ARG A 44 -13.38 -10.40 -9.83
CA ARG A 44 -12.22 -10.87 -9.09
C ARG A 44 -11.60 -9.71 -8.32
N VAL A 45 -11.27 -9.93 -7.07
CA VAL A 45 -10.68 -8.93 -6.18
C VAL A 45 -9.26 -9.32 -5.79
N LEU A 46 -8.32 -8.38 -5.88
CA LEU A 46 -6.97 -8.55 -5.37
C LEU A 46 -6.86 -7.93 -3.97
N ILE A 47 -6.36 -8.70 -2.99
CA ILE A 47 -6.12 -8.24 -1.62
C ILE A 47 -4.62 -8.15 -1.40
N GLY A 48 -4.14 -7.01 -0.90
CA GLY A 48 -2.76 -6.83 -0.46
C GLY A 48 -2.72 -6.13 0.89
N MET A 49 -1.63 -6.31 1.65
CA MET A 49 -1.51 -5.73 2.99
C MET A 49 -0.10 -5.23 3.25
N ASP A 50 0.05 -4.40 4.28
CA ASP A 50 1.36 -4.10 4.86
C ASP A 50 1.76 -5.15 5.91
N THR A 51 2.80 -4.88 6.67
CA THR A 51 3.41 -5.84 7.59
C THR A 51 2.76 -5.90 8.98
N ARG A 52 1.64 -5.22 9.22
CA ARG A 52 0.96 -5.19 10.53
C ARG A 52 0.42 -6.57 10.90
N GLU A 53 0.57 -6.96 12.17
CA GLU A 53 0.08 -8.26 12.66
C GLU A 53 -1.43 -8.45 12.50
N SER A 54 -2.20 -7.36 12.49
CA SER A 54 -3.66 -7.40 12.27
C SER A 54 -4.08 -7.61 10.82
N GLY A 55 -3.15 -7.46 9.86
CA GLY A 55 -3.43 -7.57 8.42
C GLY A 55 -4.14 -8.88 8.03
N PRO A 56 -3.63 -10.05 8.42
CA PRO A 56 -4.25 -11.34 8.07
C PRO A 56 -5.69 -11.50 8.60
N HIS A 57 -5.98 -11.00 9.81
CA HIS A 57 -7.32 -11.03 10.38
C HIS A 57 -8.28 -10.16 9.56
N VAL A 58 -7.89 -8.92 9.28
CA VAL A 58 -8.68 -8.00 8.44
C VAL A 58 -8.92 -8.58 7.05
N ALA A 59 -7.89 -9.17 6.44
CA ALA A 59 -8.00 -9.84 5.14
C ALA A 59 -9.00 -11.00 5.19
N GLY A 60 -8.98 -11.80 6.25
CA GLY A 60 -9.88 -12.93 6.45
C GLY A 60 -11.35 -12.52 6.53
N GLN A 61 -11.66 -11.43 7.23
CA GLN A 61 -13.03 -10.91 7.34
C GLN A 61 -13.54 -10.36 6.01
N LEU A 62 -12.70 -9.59 5.30
CA LEU A 62 -13.02 -9.09 3.97
C LEU A 62 -13.22 -10.23 2.96
N ALA A 63 -12.37 -11.25 3.01
CA ALA A 63 -12.48 -12.42 2.14
C ALA A 63 -13.74 -13.25 2.41
N ALA A 64 -14.18 -13.37 3.68
CA ALA A 64 -15.43 -14.02 4.03
C ALA A 64 -16.63 -13.32 3.39
N GLY A 65 -16.70 -11.99 3.47
CA GLY A 65 -17.79 -11.23 2.85
C GLY A 65 -17.80 -11.35 1.31
N LEU A 66 -16.63 -11.34 0.66
CA LEU A 66 -16.54 -11.57 -0.79
C LEU A 66 -16.98 -12.98 -1.17
N ALA A 67 -16.57 -14.00 -0.41
CA ALA A 67 -16.91 -15.39 -0.65
C ALA A 67 -18.41 -15.65 -0.58
N ASP A 68 -19.11 -15.04 0.38
CA ASP A 68 -20.56 -15.19 0.57
C ASP A 68 -21.37 -14.60 -0.60
N ASP A 69 -20.83 -13.62 -1.31
CA ASP A 69 -21.41 -13.10 -2.56
C ASP A 69 -20.92 -13.88 -3.82
N GLY A 70 -20.08 -14.91 -3.65
CA GLY A 70 -19.51 -15.66 -4.77
C GLY A 70 -18.46 -14.90 -5.57
N VAL A 71 -17.89 -13.84 -4.99
CA VAL A 71 -16.81 -13.06 -5.62
C VAL A 71 -15.47 -13.73 -5.40
N ALA A 72 -14.77 -14.03 -6.48
CA ALA A 72 -13.43 -14.62 -6.41
C ALA A 72 -12.41 -13.61 -5.91
N PHE A 73 -11.48 -14.04 -5.09
CA PHE A 73 -10.39 -13.20 -4.61
C PHE A 73 -9.04 -13.91 -4.65
N LEU A 74 -7.98 -13.12 -4.70
CA LEU A 74 -6.59 -13.56 -4.62
C LEU A 74 -5.83 -12.63 -3.68
N SER A 75 -4.87 -13.16 -2.94
CA SER A 75 -4.01 -12.34 -2.09
C SER A 75 -2.61 -12.23 -2.68
N ALA A 76 -2.09 -11.01 -2.73
CA ALA A 76 -0.69 -10.73 -2.99
C ALA A 76 0.16 -10.73 -1.69
N GLY A 77 -0.44 -11.04 -0.54
CA GLY A 77 0.27 -10.99 0.73
C GLY A 77 0.76 -9.59 1.10
N VAL A 78 2.01 -9.51 1.56
CA VAL A 78 2.64 -8.24 1.93
C VAL A 78 3.18 -7.54 0.70
N ILE A 79 2.46 -6.55 0.22
CA ILE A 79 2.80 -5.78 -0.97
C ILE A 79 2.49 -4.29 -0.77
N THR A 80 3.18 -3.42 -1.51
CA THR A 80 2.93 -1.98 -1.46
C THR A 80 1.59 -1.59 -2.07
N THR A 81 0.98 -0.49 -1.60
CA THR A 81 -0.25 0.07 -2.20
C THR A 81 -0.15 0.25 -3.71
N PRO A 82 0.95 0.85 -4.26
CA PRO A 82 1.13 0.92 -5.71
C PRO A 82 1.24 -0.46 -6.38
N GLY A 83 1.73 -1.46 -5.68
CA GLY A 83 1.80 -2.84 -6.19
C GLY A 83 0.41 -3.41 -6.44
N VAL A 84 -0.49 -3.28 -5.46
CA VAL A 84 -1.90 -3.70 -5.64
C VAL A 84 -2.54 -2.95 -6.80
N ALA A 85 -2.45 -1.61 -6.82
CA ALA A 85 -3.04 -0.79 -7.89
C ALA A 85 -2.52 -1.17 -9.29
N CYS A 86 -1.22 -1.46 -9.39
CA CYS A 86 -0.58 -1.91 -10.61
C CYS A 86 -1.10 -3.27 -11.08
N LEU A 87 -1.10 -4.27 -10.19
CA LEU A 87 -1.53 -5.63 -10.49
C LEU A 87 -3.03 -5.70 -10.81
N VAL A 88 -3.86 -4.94 -10.09
CA VAL A 88 -5.29 -4.83 -10.39
C VAL A 88 -5.51 -4.48 -11.85
N ARG A 89 -4.85 -3.44 -12.31
CA ARG A 89 -4.97 -2.99 -13.71
C ARG A 89 -4.38 -3.99 -14.69
N GLN A 90 -3.18 -4.53 -14.42
CA GLN A 90 -2.49 -5.41 -15.36
C GLN A 90 -3.16 -6.76 -15.53
N LYS A 91 -3.62 -7.35 -14.42
CA LYS A 91 -4.25 -8.67 -14.40
C LYS A 91 -5.76 -8.59 -14.54
N LYS A 92 -6.30 -7.38 -14.78
CA LYS A 92 -7.74 -7.12 -14.99
C LYS A 92 -8.58 -7.66 -13.83
N PHE A 93 -8.20 -7.36 -12.60
CA PHE A 93 -9.09 -7.55 -11.47
C PHE A 93 -10.17 -6.47 -11.51
N SER A 94 -11.37 -6.82 -11.04
CA SER A 94 -12.51 -5.89 -10.99
C SER A 94 -12.31 -4.85 -9.90
N ALA A 95 -11.59 -5.19 -8.82
CA ALA A 95 -11.22 -4.29 -7.76
C ALA A 95 -9.94 -4.73 -7.02
N GLY A 96 -9.38 -3.84 -6.22
CA GLY A 96 -8.30 -4.11 -5.29
C GLY A 96 -8.63 -3.64 -3.88
N ILE A 97 -8.17 -4.38 -2.89
CA ILE A 97 -8.24 -4.01 -1.48
C ILE A 97 -6.81 -3.90 -0.94
N VAL A 98 -6.50 -2.79 -0.30
CA VAL A 98 -5.23 -2.60 0.42
C VAL A 98 -5.49 -2.44 1.89
N ILE A 99 -4.87 -3.29 2.70
CA ILE A 99 -4.97 -3.29 4.15
C ILE A 99 -3.72 -2.61 4.71
N SER A 100 -3.85 -1.36 5.09
CA SER A 100 -2.75 -0.53 5.59
C SER A 100 -3.25 0.78 6.19
N ALA A 101 -2.63 1.22 7.28
CA ALA A 101 -2.81 2.55 7.84
C ALA A 101 -1.64 3.51 7.53
N SER A 102 -0.88 3.24 6.45
CA SER A 102 0.19 4.12 6.02
C SER A 102 1.28 4.32 7.10
N HIS A 103 1.53 5.58 7.49
CA HIS A 103 2.55 5.99 8.46
C HIS A 103 2.10 5.91 9.93
N ASN A 104 0.88 5.46 10.20
CA ASN A 104 0.38 5.31 11.56
C ASN A 104 1.16 4.22 12.33
N PRO A 105 1.14 4.24 13.67
CA PRO A 105 1.67 3.17 14.50
C PRO A 105 1.07 1.80 14.18
N PHE A 106 1.71 0.73 14.62
CA PHE A 106 1.35 -0.65 14.25
C PHE A 106 -0.06 -1.07 14.69
N HIS A 107 -0.57 -0.50 15.77
CA HIS A 107 -1.89 -0.82 16.33
C HIS A 107 -3.06 -0.28 15.51
N ASP A 108 -2.82 0.73 14.66
CA ASP A 108 -3.80 1.18 13.69
C ASP A 108 -3.77 0.30 12.44
N ASN A 109 -4.88 0.22 11.72
CA ASN A 109 -4.93 -0.35 10.39
C ASN A 109 -5.95 0.42 9.52
N GLY A 110 -6.11 0.01 8.27
CA GLY A 110 -7.08 0.64 7.37
C GLY A 110 -7.38 -0.22 6.16
N VAL A 111 -8.49 0.08 5.51
CA VAL A 111 -8.94 -0.57 4.29
C VAL A 111 -9.11 0.49 3.21
N LYS A 112 -8.40 0.33 2.10
CA LYS A 112 -8.51 1.19 0.92
C LYS A 112 -9.02 0.36 -0.25
N LEU A 113 -9.98 0.91 -0.98
CA LEU A 113 -10.58 0.26 -2.14
C LEU A 113 -10.11 0.92 -3.43
N PHE A 114 -9.75 0.08 -4.39
CA PHE A 114 -9.31 0.48 -5.73
C PHE A 114 -10.22 -0.14 -6.78
N ALA A 115 -10.64 0.65 -7.75
CA ALA A 115 -11.36 0.16 -8.92
C ALA A 115 -10.43 -0.67 -9.85
N GLY A 116 -11.00 -1.38 -10.80
CA GLY A 116 -10.27 -2.16 -11.81
C GLY A 116 -9.27 -1.35 -12.65
N THR A 117 -9.41 -0.03 -12.66
CA THR A 117 -8.45 0.90 -13.25
C THR A 117 -7.15 1.05 -12.46
N GLY A 118 -7.10 0.54 -11.22
CA GLY A 118 -6.01 0.76 -10.27
C GLY A 118 -6.05 2.13 -9.59
N MET A 119 -7.13 2.89 -9.77
CA MET A 119 -7.37 4.17 -9.09
C MET A 119 -8.32 3.95 -7.91
N LYS A 120 -8.26 4.87 -6.93
CA LYS A 120 -9.26 4.91 -5.85
C LYS A 120 -10.67 4.96 -6.46
N PHE A 121 -11.64 4.32 -5.81
CA PHE A 121 -13.03 4.49 -6.23
C PHE A 121 -13.45 5.97 -6.19
N PRO A 122 -14.29 6.42 -7.13
CA PRO A 122 -14.91 7.73 -7.08
C PRO A 122 -15.73 7.92 -5.80
N ASP A 123 -15.88 9.16 -5.37
CA ASP A 123 -16.55 9.49 -4.11
C ASP A 123 -18.01 9.05 -4.08
N ASP A 124 -18.71 9.12 -5.21
CA ASP A 124 -20.10 8.66 -5.36
C ASP A 124 -20.23 7.13 -5.18
N VAL A 125 -19.26 6.37 -5.64
CA VAL A 125 -19.22 4.92 -5.40
C VAL A 125 -18.95 4.63 -3.92
N GLU A 126 -18.01 5.33 -3.27
CA GLU A 126 -17.75 5.16 -1.84
C GLU A 126 -19.00 5.52 -1.00
N GLU A 127 -19.74 6.57 -1.35
CA GLU A 127 -21.02 6.94 -0.70
C GLU A 127 -22.09 5.86 -0.88
N HIS A 128 -22.15 5.27 -2.08
CA HIS A 128 -23.06 4.14 -2.33
C HIS A 128 -22.69 2.94 -1.47
N LEU A 129 -21.41 2.54 -1.44
CA LEU A 129 -20.94 1.43 -0.61
C LEU A 129 -21.24 1.69 0.87
N GLU A 130 -20.99 2.90 1.37
CA GLU A 130 -21.26 3.28 2.75
C GLU A 130 -22.76 3.17 3.10
N THR A 131 -23.61 3.57 2.19
CA THR A 131 -25.07 3.41 2.33
C THR A 131 -25.46 1.93 2.47
N GLU A 132 -24.87 1.05 1.66
CA GLU A 132 -25.12 -0.40 1.74
C GLU A 132 -24.59 -0.99 3.05
N ILE A 133 -23.39 -0.60 3.49
CA ILE A 133 -22.81 -1.04 4.78
C ILE A 133 -23.74 -0.66 5.94
N HIS A 134 -24.26 0.57 5.96
CA HIS A 134 -25.16 1.02 7.02
C HIS A 134 -26.50 0.29 7.05
N LYS A 135 -27.05 -0.13 5.90
CA LYS A 135 -28.29 -0.94 5.85
C LYS A 135 -28.14 -2.29 6.54
N HIS A 136 -26.93 -2.82 6.56
CA HIS A 136 -26.61 -4.12 7.16
C HIS A 136 -26.04 -4.02 8.58
N LYS A 137 -25.79 -2.82 9.10
CA LYS A 137 -25.23 -2.60 10.44
C LYS A 137 -26.13 -3.24 11.52
N GLY A 138 -25.55 -4.19 12.26
CA GLY A 138 -26.22 -4.91 13.34
C GLY A 138 -27.20 -6.01 12.90
N ARG A 139 -27.31 -6.33 11.61
CA ARG A 139 -28.20 -7.38 11.08
C ARG A 139 -27.49 -8.71 10.82
N GLU A 140 -26.19 -8.70 10.59
CA GLU A 140 -25.43 -9.90 10.30
C GLU A 140 -24.35 -10.10 11.37
N THR A 141 -24.29 -11.30 11.93
CA THR A 141 -23.13 -11.74 12.69
C THR A 141 -22.04 -12.07 11.66
N ALA A 142 -20.91 -11.38 11.74
CA ALA A 142 -19.78 -11.72 10.88
C ALA A 142 -19.41 -13.19 11.10
N PRO A 143 -19.28 -13.98 10.03
CA PRO A 143 -18.72 -15.32 10.16
C PRO A 143 -17.26 -15.24 10.58
N HIS A 144 -16.69 -16.37 10.97
CA HIS A 144 -15.25 -16.42 11.17
C HIS A 144 -14.53 -16.12 9.84
N GLY A 145 -13.50 -15.28 9.91
CA GLY A 145 -12.70 -14.96 8.74
C GLY A 145 -12.12 -16.20 8.07
N VAL A 146 -11.99 -16.18 6.76
CA VAL A 146 -11.43 -17.28 5.98
C VAL A 146 -9.92 -17.09 5.76
N PRO A 147 -9.12 -18.17 5.68
CA PRO A 147 -7.71 -18.08 5.33
C PRO A 147 -7.52 -17.46 3.95
N VAL A 148 -6.56 -16.55 3.83
CA VAL A 148 -6.23 -15.85 2.57
C VAL A 148 -4.75 -16.08 2.25
N PRO A 149 -4.38 -17.27 1.71
CA PRO A 149 -2.99 -17.56 1.39
C PRO A 149 -2.47 -16.61 0.31
N ALA A 150 -1.22 -16.15 0.46
CA ALA A 150 -0.58 -15.26 -0.50
C ALA A 150 -0.09 -16.02 -1.73
N ASP A 151 -0.33 -15.46 -2.90
CA ASP A 151 0.33 -15.84 -4.15
C ASP A 151 1.60 -15.01 -4.33
N LEU A 152 2.73 -15.58 -3.95
CA LEU A 152 4.02 -14.92 -3.99
C LEU A 152 4.54 -14.66 -5.41
N SER A 153 3.94 -15.25 -6.45
CA SER A 153 4.32 -14.95 -7.84
C SER A 153 3.97 -13.51 -8.23
N LEU A 154 3.01 -12.91 -7.55
CA LEU A 154 2.59 -11.52 -7.80
C LEU A 154 3.65 -10.49 -7.44
N ASP A 155 4.51 -10.79 -6.47
CA ASP A 155 5.66 -9.94 -6.12
C ASP A 155 6.65 -9.87 -7.28
N GLU A 156 7.00 -11.00 -7.90
CA GLU A 156 7.93 -11.02 -9.04
C GLU A 156 7.30 -10.36 -10.27
N GLU A 157 6.03 -10.60 -10.55
CA GLU A 157 5.32 -9.91 -11.64
C GLU A 157 5.32 -8.38 -11.45
N TYR A 158 5.14 -7.91 -10.21
CA TYR A 158 5.23 -6.48 -9.93
C TYR A 158 6.65 -5.94 -10.08
N LEU A 159 7.66 -6.68 -9.61
CA LEU A 159 9.07 -6.32 -9.80
C LEU A 159 9.47 -6.29 -11.29
N GLU A 160 9.04 -7.25 -12.09
CA GLU A 160 9.26 -7.27 -13.55
C GLU A 160 8.63 -6.05 -14.22
N TYR A 161 7.41 -5.68 -13.81
CA TYR A 161 6.79 -4.48 -14.31
C TYR A 161 7.62 -3.23 -13.98
N LEU A 162 8.09 -3.11 -12.74
CA LEU A 162 8.90 -1.98 -12.31
C LEU A 162 10.22 -1.90 -13.10
N ARG A 163 10.89 -3.03 -13.34
CA ARG A 163 12.13 -3.10 -14.13
C ARG A 163 11.91 -2.74 -15.59
N GLY A 164 10.83 -3.25 -16.19
CA GLY A 164 10.62 -3.15 -17.63
C GLY A 164 9.91 -1.87 -18.09
N ARG A 165 9.05 -1.30 -17.24
CA ARG A 165 8.18 -0.19 -17.63
C ARG A 165 8.35 1.08 -16.85
N ALA A 166 8.60 0.99 -15.55
CA ALA A 166 8.71 2.18 -14.74
C ALA A 166 9.98 2.97 -15.05
N ILE A 167 11.08 2.26 -15.32
CA ILE A 167 12.38 2.88 -15.61
C ILE A 167 13.09 2.09 -16.73
N PRO A 168 12.62 2.17 -17.98
CA PRO A 168 13.26 1.44 -19.07
C PRO A 168 14.74 1.81 -19.20
N GLY A 169 15.62 0.79 -19.19
CA GLY A 169 17.05 0.98 -19.32
C GLY A 169 17.77 1.54 -18.09
N ALA A 170 17.09 1.64 -16.93
CA ALA A 170 17.75 2.08 -15.70
C ALA A 170 18.91 1.13 -15.34
N ASN A 171 20.06 1.70 -15.10
CA ASN A 171 21.26 1.00 -14.62
C ASN A 171 21.84 1.79 -13.45
N LEU A 172 21.81 1.18 -12.28
CA LEU A 172 22.30 1.77 -11.03
C LEU A 172 23.68 1.18 -10.63
N LYS A 173 24.37 0.54 -11.55
CA LYS A 173 25.70 -0.05 -11.29
C LYS A 173 26.67 1.04 -10.80
N GLY A 174 27.33 0.76 -9.70
CA GLY A 174 28.25 1.69 -9.05
C GLY A 174 27.60 2.67 -8.08
N LEU A 175 26.27 2.68 -7.96
CA LEU A 175 25.59 3.45 -6.93
C LEU A 175 25.44 2.62 -5.66
N LYS A 176 25.87 3.20 -4.54
CA LYS A 176 25.59 2.68 -3.19
C LYS A 176 24.40 3.43 -2.61
N LEU A 177 23.38 2.69 -2.22
CA LEU A 177 22.12 3.23 -1.69
C LEU A 177 21.87 2.72 -0.26
N VAL A 178 21.38 3.59 0.60
CA VAL A 178 20.76 3.18 1.88
C VAL A 178 19.26 3.27 1.72
N LEU A 179 18.55 2.18 1.98
CA LEU A 179 17.09 2.11 1.93
C LEU A 179 16.54 1.93 3.33
N ASP A 180 15.75 2.88 3.82
CA ASP A 180 14.95 2.71 5.04
C ASP A 180 13.56 2.21 4.64
N CYS A 181 13.28 0.95 4.93
CA CYS A 181 12.03 0.28 4.56
C CYS A 181 10.92 0.48 5.58
N ALA A 182 11.15 1.23 6.66
CA ALA A 182 10.20 1.48 7.74
C ALA A 182 9.56 0.21 8.33
N ASN A 183 10.20 -0.96 8.19
CA ASN A 183 9.62 -2.28 8.47
C ASN A 183 8.24 -2.49 7.82
N GLY A 184 7.95 -1.80 6.74
CA GLY A 184 6.67 -1.82 6.03
C GLY A 184 6.68 -2.73 4.78
N ALA A 185 5.67 -2.57 3.94
CA ALA A 185 5.45 -3.40 2.75
C ALA A 185 6.60 -3.38 1.73
N ALA A 186 7.47 -2.38 1.76
CA ALA A 186 8.64 -2.29 0.89
C ALA A 186 9.86 -3.10 1.38
N SER A 187 9.77 -3.77 2.54
CA SER A 187 10.92 -4.44 3.19
C SER A 187 11.59 -5.49 2.32
N LEU A 188 10.84 -6.23 1.53
CA LEU A 188 11.36 -7.21 0.57
C LEU A 188 11.54 -6.60 -0.82
N LEU A 189 10.50 -5.95 -1.34
CA LEU A 189 10.43 -5.47 -2.72
C LEU A 189 11.41 -4.33 -3.01
N GLY A 190 11.59 -3.40 -2.08
CA GLY A 190 12.49 -2.26 -2.26
C GLY A 190 13.94 -2.69 -2.49
N PRO A 191 14.57 -3.42 -1.55
CA PRO A 191 15.92 -3.91 -1.74
C PRO A 191 16.08 -4.82 -2.97
N ALA A 192 15.11 -5.69 -3.26
CA ALA A 192 15.13 -6.58 -4.42
C ALA A 192 15.14 -5.79 -5.73
N LEU A 193 14.27 -4.77 -5.86
CA LEU A 193 14.21 -3.91 -7.05
C LEU A 193 15.55 -3.22 -7.29
N PHE A 194 16.08 -2.48 -6.32
CA PHE A 194 17.29 -1.68 -6.51
C PHE A 194 18.53 -2.55 -6.76
N ARG A 195 18.64 -3.71 -6.11
CA ARG A 195 19.70 -4.68 -6.42
C ARG A 195 19.59 -5.22 -7.83
N SER A 196 18.38 -5.53 -8.30
CA SER A 196 18.16 -6.01 -9.67
C SER A 196 18.53 -4.98 -10.75
N LEU A 197 18.53 -3.70 -10.39
CA LEU A 197 19.00 -2.59 -11.24
C LEU A 197 20.50 -2.34 -11.14
N GLY A 198 21.22 -3.13 -10.35
CA GLY A 198 22.68 -3.09 -10.23
C GLY A 198 23.23 -2.26 -9.08
N ALA A 199 22.38 -1.70 -8.21
CA ALA A 199 22.82 -0.92 -7.06
C ALA A 199 23.44 -1.80 -5.94
N GLU A 200 24.42 -1.26 -5.23
CA GLU A 200 24.85 -1.76 -3.92
C GLU A 200 23.86 -1.24 -2.89
N VAL A 201 23.08 -2.14 -2.28
CA VAL A 201 21.95 -1.76 -1.38
C VAL A 201 22.24 -2.15 0.05
N ILE A 202 22.22 -1.15 0.93
CA ILE A 202 22.21 -1.30 2.39
C ILE A 202 20.78 -1.02 2.83
N ALA A 203 20.05 -2.06 3.24
CA ALA A 203 18.70 -1.91 3.77
C ALA A 203 18.74 -1.79 5.29
N ILE A 204 17.98 -0.81 5.81
CA ILE A 204 17.72 -0.65 7.25
C ILE A 204 16.21 -0.72 7.50
N HIS A 205 15.81 -1.09 8.72
CA HIS A 205 14.40 -1.27 9.10
C HIS A 205 13.64 -2.11 8.06
N ASN A 206 14.21 -3.28 7.72
CA ASN A 206 13.65 -4.20 6.73
C ASN A 206 13.41 -5.61 7.30
N GLN A 207 13.22 -5.70 8.61
CA GLN A 207 12.89 -6.94 9.34
C GLN A 207 11.58 -6.74 10.10
N PRO A 208 10.44 -6.75 9.39
CA PRO A 208 9.14 -6.57 10.01
C PRO A 208 8.80 -7.73 10.94
N ASN A 209 8.20 -7.41 12.08
CA ASN A 209 7.73 -8.40 13.06
C ASN A 209 6.24 -8.26 13.41
N GLY A 210 5.51 -7.47 12.63
CA GLY A 210 4.08 -7.19 12.82
C GLY A 210 3.79 -5.97 13.70
N ARG A 211 4.75 -5.53 14.51
CA ARG A 211 4.57 -4.45 15.51
C ARG A 211 5.57 -3.31 15.37
N ASN A 212 6.58 -3.46 14.56
CA ASN A 212 7.67 -2.47 14.42
C ASN A 212 7.56 -1.60 13.16
N ILE A 213 6.44 -1.65 12.43
CA ILE A 213 6.22 -0.77 11.28
C ILE A 213 6.20 0.69 11.73
N ASN A 214 6.98 1.55 11.06
CA ASN A 214 7.12 2.99 11.33
C ASN A 214 7.67 3.33 12.73
N ASP A 215 8.13 2.36 13.50
CA ASP A 215 8.65 2.59 14.85
C ASP A 215 10.02 3.26 14.80
N CYS A 216 10.04 4.57 15.06
CA CYS A 216 11.24 5.43 14.99
C CYS A 216 12.06 5.24 13.71
N CYS A 217 11.40 5.04 12.56
CA CYS A 217 12.03 4.80 11.26
C CYS A 217 11.17 5.33 10.10
N GLY A 218 11.71 5.19 8.88
CA GLY A 218 11.04 5.62 7.67
C GLY A 218 11.02 7.14 7.49
N SER A 219 10.08 7.62 6.69
CA SER A 219 10.05 9.03 6.26
C SER A 219 9.75 10.04 7.37
N LEU A 220 9.11 9.62 8.45
CA LEU A 220 8.85 10.49 9.62
C LEU A 220 10.05 10.62 10.55
N HIS A 221 10.96 9.64 10.53
CA HIS A 221 12.16 9.57 11.37
C HIS A 221 13.42 9.31 10.52
N PRO A 222 13.86 10.29 9.70
CA PRO A 222 14.96 10.10 8.76
C PRO A 222 16.34 10.15 9.39
N GLU A 223 16.45 10.33 10.71
CA GLU A 223 17.72 10.53 11.41
C GLU A 223 18.66 9.34 11.21
N LYS A 224 18.17 8.11 11.43
CA LYS A 224 18.97 6.89 11.27
C LYS A 224 19.36 6.63 9.82
N LEU A 225 18.47 6.98 8.86
CA LEU A 225 18.81 6.93 7.43
C LEU A 225 19.98 7.86 7.13
N ARG A 226 19.92 9.11 7.61
CA ARG A 226 20.99 10.10 7.43
C ARG A 226 22.31 9.62 8.03
N GLU A 227 22.29 9.13 9.27
CA GLU A 227 23.48 8.58 9.93
C GLU A 227 24.10 7.45 9.11
N LYS A 228 23.27 6.51 8.63
CA LYS A 228 23.74 5.37 7.84
C LYS A 228 24.30 5.79 6.48
N VAL A 229 23.72 6.78 5.83
CA VAL A 229 24.25 7.36 4.58
C VAL A 229 25.64 7.95 4.81
N LEU A 230 25.84 8.72 5.87
CA LEU A 230 27.12 9.32 6.20
C LEU A 230 28.18 8.25 6.57
N GLU A 231 27.81 7.30 7.43
CA GLU A 231 28.68 6.18 7.85
C GLU A 231 29.20 5.38 6.65
N THR A 232 28.31 5.05 5.72
CA THR A 232 28.60 4.17 4.60
C THR A 232 29.10 4.92 3.36
N ARG A 233 29.10 6.25 3.40
CA ARG A 233 29.39 7.13 2.26
C ARG A 233 28.53 6.76 1.03
N ALA A 234 27.28 6.41 1.25
CA ALA A 234 26.35 6.10 0.19
C ALA A 234 26.02 7.36 -0.63
N ALA A 235 25.79 7.15 -1.93
CA ALA A 235 25.45 8.24 -2.84
C ALA A 235 24.06 8.81 -2.57
N LEU A 236 23.13 7.97 -2.04
CA LEU A 236 21.74 8.35 -1.81
C LEU A 236 21.14 7.55 -0.66
N GLY A 237 20.31 8.23 0.15
CA GLY A 237 19.38 7.62 1.11
C GLY A 237 17.95 7.71 0.59
N VAL A 238 17.20 6.61 0.69
CA VAL A 238 15.78 6.54 0.32
C VAL A 238 14.99 6.03 1.50
N ALA A 239 14.07 6.84 2.00
CA ALA A 239 13.08 6.40 2.98
C ALA A 239 11.79 6.02 2.27
N PHE A 240 11.32 4.78 2.51
CA PHE A 240 9.99 4.40 2.06
C PHE A 240 8.95 4.95 3.01
N LEU A 241 7.91 5.53 2.45
CA LEU A 241 6.67 5.76 3.16
C LEU A 241 5.77 4.57 2.86
N SER A 242 5.29 3.92 3.89
CA SER A 242 4.22 2.92 3.75
C SER A 242 2.90 3.66 3.50
N ALA A 243 2.78 4.09 2.34
CA ALA A 243 1.89 4.73 1.60
C ALA A 243 0.86 5.70 1.75
N GLY A 244 0.40 6.47 1.65
CA GLY A 244 -0.44 7.59 1.24
C GLY A 244 0.42 8.61 0.49
N VAL A 245 -0.18 9.36 -0.38
CA VAL A 245 0.52 10.33 -1.22
C VAL A 245 1.20 11.41 -0.37
N ILE A 246 2.53 11.36 -0.22
CA ILE A 246 3.25 12.60 0.12
C ILE A 246 3.38 13.40 -1.16
N THR A 247 2.90 14.63 -1.13
CA THR A 247 3.06 15.57 -2.24
C THR A 247 4.54 15.85 -2.48
N THR A 248 4.95 16.01 -3.73
CA THR A 248 6.32 16.39 -4.12
C THR A 248 6.86 17.59 -3.30
N PRO A 249 6.05 18.64 -2.99
CA PRO A 249 6.46 19.71 -2.07
C PRO A 249 6.80 19.25 -0.66
N GLY A 250 6.15 18.19 -0.14
CA GLY A 250 6.44 17.65 1.19
C GLY A 250 7.83 17.03 1.28
N VAL A 251 8.27 16.28 0.26
CA VAL A 251 9.63 15.74 0.20
C VAL A 251 10.67 16.83 0.01
N ALA A 252 10.40 17.83 -0.83
CA ALA A 252 11.28 18.99 -0.99
C ALA A 252 11.47 19.73 0.33
N CYS A 253 10.41 19.89 1.13
CA CYS A 253 10.48 20.49 2.46
C CYS A 253 11.37 19.67 3.41
N LEU A 254 11.23 18.33 3.43
CA LEU A 254 12.07 17.45 4.24
C LEU A 254 13.55 17.48 3.84
N VAL A 255 13.84 17.52 2.54
CA VAL A 255 15.22 17.66 2.02
C VAL A 255 15.85 18.95 2.54
N ARG A 256 15.16 20.09 2.44
CA ARG A 256 15.65 21.38 2.93
C ARG A 256 15.79 21.41 4.45
N GLN A 257 14.76 21.02 5.19
CA GLN A 257 14.77 21.08 6.66
C GLN A 257 15.82 20.15 7.28
N LYS A 258 16.03 18.98 6.68
CA LYS A 258 16.94 17.96 7.21
C LYS A 258 18.31 17.96 6.55
N LYS A 259 18.61 18.88 5.65
CA LYS A 259 19.90 19.04 4.96
C LYS A 259 20.39 17.76 4.26
N PHE A 260 19.49 17.06 3.58
CA PHE A 260 19.85 15.94 2.70
C PHE A 260 20.45 16.49 1.39
N SER A 261 21.42 15.78 0.82
CA SER A 261 22.02 16.14 -0.47
C SER A 261 21.04 15.96 -1.64
N ALA A 262 20.09 15.04 -1.53
CA ALA A 262 19.03 14.82 -2.50
C ALA A 262 17.83 14.11 -1.86
N GLY A 263 16.64 14.28 -2.44
CA GLY A 263 15.45 13.54 -2.10
C GLY A 263 14.78 13.00 -3.35
N MET A 264 14.30 11.75 -3.30
CA MET A 264 13.55 11.15 -4.39
C MET A 264 12.12 10.88 -3.95
N VAL A 265 11.15 11.36 -4.73
CA VAL A 265 9.74 11.02 -4.57
C VAL A 265 9.36 10.05 -5.67
N ILE A 266 8.93 8.86 -5.29
CA ILE A 266 8.28 7.96 -6.21
C ILE A 266 6.78 8.09 -5.95
N SER A 267 6.12 8.92 -6.73
CA SER A 267 4.69 9.23 -6.59
C SER A 267 3.99 9.12 -7.93
N ALA A 268 2.82 8.49 -7.93
CA ALA A 268 1.84 8.60 -9.00
C ALA A 268 0.78 9.62 -8.53
N SER A 269 1.07 10.92 -8.67
CA SER A 269 0.11 11.97 -8.34
C SER A 269 -0.91 12.10 -9.48
N HIS A 270 -2.20 12.04 -9.14
CA HIS A 270 -3.38 12.56 -9.87
C HIS A 270 -3.37 12.51 -11.42
N ASN A 271 -2.54 11.68 -12.05
CA ASN A 271 -2.51 11.53 -13.49
C ASN A 271 -3.28 10.27 -13.89
N PRO A 272 -4.34 10.35 -14.71
CA PRO A 272 -5.08 9.19 -15.19
C PRO A 272 -4.22 8.23 -16.03
N PHE A 273 -3.04 8.67 -16.44
CA PHE A 273 -2.02 7.83 -17.05
C PHE A 273 -0.91 7.61 -16.03
N MET A 274 -0.88 6.42 -15.40
CA MET A 274 0.17 6.03 -14.46
C MET A 274 1.56 6.11 -15.09
N THR A 275 2.10 7.31 -15.17
CA THR A 275 3.52 7.54 -15.31
C THR A 275 4.06 7.73 -13.90
N MET A 276 4.86 6.78 -13.40
CA MET A 276 5.66 7.04 -12.22
C MET A 276 6.59 8.20 -12.56
N ALA A 277 6.26 9.39 -12.10
CA ALA A 277 7.18 10.51 -12.15
C ALA A 277 8.16 10.36 -10.99
N SER A 278 9.37 9.93 -11.28
CA SER A 278 10.49 10.08 -10.35
C SER A 278 11.04 11.48 -10.51
N SER A 279 10.81 12.35 -9.53
CA SER A 279 11.49 13.63 -9.46
C SER A 279 12.68 13.52 -8.51
N CYS A 280 13.88 13.68 -9.05
CA CYS A 280 15.09 13.81 -8.26
C CYS A 280 15.31 15.30 -7.97
N LEU A 281 15.25 15.70 -6.69
CA LEU A 281 15.54 17.04 -6.25
C LEU A 281 17.01 17.10 -5.83
N LEU A 282 17.85 17.63 -6.71
CA LEU A 282 19.23 17.94 -6.40
C LEU A 282 19.30 19.40 -5.88
N GLU A 283 19.74 19.60 -4.66
CA GLU A 283 20.28 20.90 -4.27
C GLU A 283 21.71 20.98 -4.80
N ARG A 284 21.94 21.91 -5.74
CA ARG A 284 23.31 22.35 -6.03
C ARG A 284 23.74 23.27 -4.89
N GLY A 285 24.79 22.86 -4.16
CA GLY A 285 25.48 23.71 -3.21
C GLY A 285 26.16 24.90 -3.88
#